data_39fd9f7bf819c481dbe23a84c1315186
#
_entry.id   39fd9f7bf819c481dbe23a84c1315186
#
_cell.length_a   1.000
_cell.length_b   1.000
_cell.length_c   1.000
_cell.angle_alpha   90.00
_cell.angle_beta   90.00
_cell.angle_gamma   90.00
#
_symmetry.space_group_name_H-M   'P 1'
#
loop_
_entity.id
_entity.type
_entity.pdbx_description
1 polymer ?
#
loop_
_entity_poly.entity_id
_entity_poly.type
_entity_poly.pdbx_seq_one_letter_code
_entity_poly.pdbx_strand_id
1 'polypeptide(L)'
;MCNANIFRTLFPDEIEVRVQQAIESKGTPHAILLLYKNARVDMDLLDEHFGCLGWQREHTFKNNRNYCKVSVYDKDHDRWVSKEDVGVESNTEEVKGEASDSFKRACVNLGIGRELYTAPSMFIELRADEATENGVDKYGNKKYKCKSWVSFKVTNIEYDEKRSIKSITIVDRNGNVRYPQNSSTQYRSTTQSTTASPQKPQINRKSLTLESLMDEEYLNGLTAWVHERVVNGTKVEDVINTYYICDADTLSKFKSIYMLQYA
;
A
#
# COMPACT_ATOMS: atom_id res chain seq x y z
N MET A 1 17.88 -10.28 22.32
CA MET A 1 18.04 -10.36 20.85
C MET A 1 17.29 -9.18 20.26
N CYS A 2 17.94 -8.30 19.54
CA CYS A 2 17.28 -7.16 18.90
C CYS A 2 16.30 -7.72 17.85
N ASN A 3 14.98 -7.53 18.07
CA ASN A 3 13.99 -7.88 17.05
C ASN A 3 14.27 -6.99 15.82
N ALA A 4 14.78 -7.59 14.74
CA ALA A 4 15.22 -6.88 13.56
C ALA A 4 14.10 -6.11 12.83
N ASN A 5 12.85 -6.28 13.24
CA ASN A 5 11.66 -5.73 12.61
C ASN A 5 10.70 -5.16 13.65
N ILE A 6 10.97 -3.93 14.08
CA ILE A 6 10.12 -3.22 15.05
C ILE A 6 8.83 -2.64 14.40
N PHE A 7 8.84 -2.38 13.09
CA PHE A 7 7.68 -1.87 12.37
C PHE A 7 6.88 -3.01 11.74
N ARG A 8 5.57 -2.87 11.64
CA ARG A 8 4.73 -3.76 10.85
C ARG A 8 5.02 -3.64 9.34
N THR A 9 4.54 -4.57 8.54
CA THR A 9 4.50 -4.46 7.08
C THR A 9 3.40 -3.47 6.65
N LEU A 10 3.54 -2.94 5.44
CA LEU A 10 2.59 -1.98 4.87
C LEU A 10 1.26 -2.65 4.52
N PHE A 11 0.17 -1.93 4.74
CA PHE A 11 -1.15 -2.30 4.25
C PHE A 11 -1.34 -1.95 2.77
N PRO A 12 -2.31 -2.57 2.07
CA PRO A 12 -2.57 -2.28 0.65
C PRO A 12 -2.80 -0.80 0.33
N ASP A 13 -3.49 -0.07 1.20
CA ASP A 13 -3.83 1.36 1.05
C ASP A 13 -2.65 2.30 1.34
N GLU A 14 -1.59 1.81 1.97
CA GLU A 14 -0.33 2.53 2.20
C GLU A 14 0.64 2.42 1.02
N ILE A 15 0.32 1.56 0.04
CA ILE A 15 1.17 1.28 -1.11
C ILE A 15 0.59 1.92 -2.36
N GLU A 16 1.36 2.79 -2.95
CA GLU A 16 1.04 3.44 -4.21
C GLU A 16 1.69 2.68 -5.39
N VAL A 17 0.99 2.65 -6.52
CA VAL A 17 1.46 2.02 -7.76
C VAL A 17 1.63 3.08 -8.83
N ARG A 18 2.80 3.12 -9.45
CA ARG A 18 3.02 3.98 -10.62
C ARG A 18 3.57 3.19 -11.79
N VAL A 19 3.30 3.66 -12.98
CA VAL A 19 3.98 3.18 -14.18
C VAL A 19 5.38 3.77 -14.22
N GLN A 20 6.38 2.91 -14.09
CA GLN A 20 7.77 3.31 -14.21
C GLN A 20 8.12 3.59 -15.66
N GLN A 21 7.68 2.71 -16.55
CA GLN A 21 7.95 2.78 -17.98
C GLN A 21 6.84 2.06 -18.76
N ALA A 22 6.52 2.55 -19.94
CA ALA A 22 5.68 1.85 -20.91
C ALA A 22 6.54 1.48 -22.13
N ILE A 23 6.57 0.19 -22.47
CA ILE A 23 7.41 -0.38 -23.52
C ILE A 23 6.59 -1.27 -24.44
N GLU A 24 7.11 -1.55 -25.64
CA GLU A 24 6.56 -2.57 -26.51
C GLU A 24 7.00 -3.96 -26.08
N SER A 25 6.07 -4.89 -26.04
CA SER A 25 6.35 -6.31 -25.89
C SER A 25 5.39 -7.11 -26.75
N LYS A 26 5.92 -7.95 -27.62
CA LYS A 26 5.14 -8.81 -28.56
C LYS A 26 4.11 -8.01 -29.39
N GLY A 27 4.46 -6.77 -29.80
CA GLY A 27 3.60 -5.93 -30.63
C GLY A 27 2.50 -5.16 -29.86
N THR A 28 2.46 -5.25 -28.54
CA THR A 28 1.50 -4.54 -27.68
C THR A 28 2.20 -3.68 -26.64
N PRO A 29 1.59 -2.54 -26.22
CA PRO A 29 2.15 -1.71 -25.16
C PRO A 29 1.99 -2.40 -23.80
N HIS A 30 3.05 -2.39 -23.01
CA HIS A 30 3.07 -2.92 -21.64
C HIS A 30 3.61 -1.88 -20.68
N ALA A 31 3.09 -1.89 -19.45
CA ALA A 31 3.59 -1.09 -18.35
C ALA A 31 4.41 -1.93 -17.37
N ILE A 32 5.56 -1.39 -16.98
CA ILE A 32 6.33 -1.85 -15.83
C ILE A 32 5.83 -1.05 -14.63
N LEU A 33 5.30 -1.75 -13.62
CA LEU A 33 4.79 -1.12 -12.41
C LEU A 33 5.85 -1.10 -11.31
N LEU A 34 5.83 -0.04 -10.54
CA LEU A 34 6.67 0.16 -9.36
C LEU A 34 5.79 0.44 -8.16
N LEU A 35 6.06 -0.26 -7.05
CA LEU A 35 5.45 0.02 -5.75
C LEU A 35 6.26 1.09 -5.02
N TYR A 36 5.58 1.99 -4.37
CA TYR A 36 6.21 2.97 -3.50
C TYR A 36 5.24 3.38 -2.38
N LYS A 37 5.74 4.06 -1.39
CA LYS A 37 4.94 4.65 -0.31
C LYS A 37 5.18 6.16 -0.27
N ASN A 38 4.20 6.88 0.22
CA ASN A 38 4.37 8.28 0.44
C ASN A 38 5.02 8.56 1.83
N ALA A 39 5.61 9.74 2.00
CA ALA A 39 6.33 10.08 3.22
C ALA A 39 5.43 10.16 4.47
N ARG A 40 4.12 10.30 4.31
CA ARG A 40 3.17 10.31 5.45
C ARG A 40 3.07 8.94 6.09
N VAL A 41 3.10 7.87 5.29
CA VAL A 41 3.13 6.49 5.79
C VAL A 41 4.35 6.27 6.69
N ASP A 42 5.51 6.86 6.35
CA ASP A 42 6.69 6.80 7.23
C ASP A 42 6.47 7.52 8.55
N MET A 43 5.82 8.70 8.52
CA MET A 43 5.51 9.46 9.73
C MET A 43 4.51 8.69 10.60
N ASP A 44 3.45 8.16 10.01
CA ASP A 44 2.41 7.41 10.72
C ASP A 44 2.99 6.18 11.43
N LEU A 45 3.89 5.43 10.77
CA LEU A 45 4.57 4.28 11.37
C LEU A 45 5.57 4.66 12.47
N LEU A 46 6.25 5.80 12.33
CA LEU A 46 7.12 6.33 13.38
C LEU A 46 6.30 6.79 14.59
N ASP A 47 5.16 7.45 14.35
CA ASP A 47 4.24 7.87 15.41
C ASP A 47 3.56 6.67 16.10
N GLU A 48 3.16 5.65 15.32
CA GLU A 48 2.58 4.40 15.84
C GLU A 48 3.53 3.69 16.80
N HIS A 49 4.82 3.65 16.48
CA HIS A 49 5.79 2.88 17.24
C HIS A 49 6.47 3.66 18.39
N PHE A 50 6.82 4.92 18.15
CA PHE A 50 7.58 5.74 19.11
C PHE A 50 6.75 6.84 19.76
N GLY A 51 5.54 7.12 19.24
CA GLY A 51 4.77 8.31 19.56
C GLY A 51 5.34 9.57 18.86
N CYS A 52 4.52 10.59 18.68
CA CYS A 52 4.90 11.81 17.95
C CYS A 52 6.09 12.61 18.54
N LEU A 53 6.46 12.33 19.80
CA LEU A 53 7.60 12.95 20.49
C LEU A 53 8.80 12.01 20.61
N GLY A 54 8.68 10.75 20.20
CA GLY A 54 9.72 9.73 20.33
C GLY A 54 10.65 9.62 19.14
N TRP A 55 10.46 10.46 18.13
CA TRP A 55 11.32 10.54 16.96
C TRP A 55 11.51 11.98 16.49
N GLN A 56 12.55 12.21 15.71
CA GLN A 56 12.84 13.51 15.09
C GLN A 56 13.55 13.33 13.75
N ARG A 57 13.45 14.33 12.87
CA ARG A 57 14.20 14.38 11.62
C ARG A 57 14.94 15.70 11.46
N GLU A 58 16.08 15.62 10.81
CA GLU A 58 16.92 16.76 10.49
C GLU A 58 17.35 16.66 9.02
N HIS A 59 17.20 17.75 8.27
CA HIS A 59 17.71 17.83 6.91
C HIS A 59 19.00 18.64 6.88
N THR A 60 20.01 18.12 6.19
CA THR A 60 21.29 18.80 5.98
C THR A 60 21.63 18.81 4.50
N PHE A 61 22.14 19.93 4.02
CA PHE A 61 22.55 20.09 2.63
C PHE A 61 24.06 19.99 2.54
N LYS A 62 24.57 18.94 1.90
CA LYS A 62 26.01 18.65 1.73
C LYS A 62 26.29 18.25 0.29
N ASN A 63 27.35 18.78 -0.32
CA ASN A 63 27.76 18.42 -1.67
C ASN A 63 26.63 18.54 -2.70
N ASN A 64 25.85 19.60 -2.63
CA ASN A 64 24.66 19.83 -3.47
C ASN A 64 23.60 18.73 -3.38
N ARG A 65 23.48 18.05 -2.22
CA ARG A 65 22.50 17.00 -1.97
C ARG A 65 21.82 17.19 -0.63
N ASN A 66 20.53 16.85 -0.59
CA ASN A 66 19.74 16.88 0.63
C ASN A 66 19.86 15.53 1.35
N TYR A 67 20.39 15.55 2.55
CA TYR A 67 20.44 14.39 3.46
C TYR A 67 19.34 14.52 4.50
N CYS A 68 18.73 13.43 4.86
CA CYS A 68 17.80 13.36 5.98
C CYS A 68 18.34 12.37 7.02
N LYS A 69 18.49 12.86 8.24
CA LYS A 69 18.77 12.04 9.42
C LYS A 69 17.47 11.87 10.19
N VAL A 70 17.02 10.62 10.36
CA VAL A 70 15.90 10.24 11.22
C VAL A 70 16.46 9.62 12.48
N SER A 71 16.07 10.15 13.64
CA SER A 71 16.47 9.67 14.96
C SER A 71 15.25 9.18 15.72
N VAL A 72 15.39 8.04 16.37
CA VAL A 72 14.38 7.41 17.22
C VAL A 72 14.93 7.16 18.60
N TYR A 73 14.10 7.29 19.64
CA TYR A 73 14.54 7.10 21.01
C TYR A 73 14.39 5.64 21.43
N ASP A 74 15.51 4.99 21.69
CA ASP A 74 15.60 3.62 22.22
C ASP A 74 15.45 3.67 23.76
N LYS A 75 14.23 3.41 24.23
CA LYS A 75 13.90 3.46 25.66
C LYS A 75 14.64 2.41 26.48
N ASP A 76 14.96 1.26 25.89
CA ASP A 76 15.60 0.15 26.59
C ASP A 76 17.06 0.45 26.93
N HIS A 77 17.70 1.29 26.11
CA HIS A 77 19.12 1.66 26.29
C HIS A 77 19.32 3.15 26.58
N ASP A 78 18.24 3.90 26.79
CA ASP A 78 18.26 5.34 27.12
C ASP A 78 19.12 6.16 26.14
N ARG A 79 18.89 6.00 24.83
CA ARG A 79 19.71 6.66 23.79
C ARG A 79 18.93 6.94 22.51
N TRP A 80 19.39 7.93 21.78
CA TRP A 80 18.96 8.18 20.43
C TRP A 80 19.72 7.30 19.43
N VAL A 81 18.99 6.67 18.51
CA VAL A 81 19.54 5.90 17.40
C VAL A 81 19.15 6.61 16.09
N SER A 82 20.14 6.87 15.25
CA SER A 82 19.91 7.63 14.01
C SER A 82 20.28 6.82 12.77
N LYS A 83 19.54 7.06 11.69
CA LYS A 83 19.85 6.63 10.32
C LYS A 83 19.79 7.84 9.40
N GLU A 84 20.73 7.93 8.47
CA GLU A 84 20.81 9.02 7.50
C GLU A 84 20.82 8.44 6.08
N ASP A 85 20.21 9.13 5.14
CA ASP A 85 20.32 8.82 3.71
C ASP A 85 20.16 10.09 2.87
N VAL A 86 20.58 10.01 1.61
CA VAL A 86 20.55 11.09 0.65
C VAL A 86 19.36 10.97 -0.29
N GLY A 87 18.73 12.07 -0.63
CA GLY A 87 17.68 12.13 -1.64
C GLY A 87 18.23 12.16 -3.07
N VAL A 88 17.37 11.80 -3.99
CA VAL A 88 17.57 11.95 -5.44
C VAL A 88 16.62 13.03 -5.95
N GLU A 89 17.10 13.90 -6.83
CA GLU A 89 16.32 14.97 -7.44
C GLU A 89 15.09 14.42 -8.18
N SER A 90 13.94 15.07 -8.01
CA SER A 90 12.73 14.79 -8.74
C SER A 90 12.65 15.65 -10.00
N ASN A 91 12.17 15.09 -11.10
CA ASN A 91 12.01 15.80 -12.38
C ASN A 91 10.91 16.88 -12.38
N THR A 92 10.13 17.01 -11.32
CA THR A 92 8.96 17.92 -11.28
C THR A 92 9.00 18.98 -10.17
N GLU A 93 9.59 18.67 -9.02
CA GLU A 93 9.78 19.59 -7.89
C GLU A 93 11.10 19.24 -7.19
N GLU A 94 12.21 19.71 -7.71
CA GLU A 94 13.56 19.26 -7.33
C GLU A 94 13.81 19.27 -5.82
N VAL A 95 13.67 20.40 -5.16
CA VAL A 95 14.03 20.57 -3.73
C VAL A 95 13.08 19.79 -2.81
N LYS A 96 11.76 19.90 -3.04
CA LYS A 96 10.75 19.23 -2.21
C LYS A 96 10.76 17.72 -2.44
N GLY A 97 10.97 17.30 -3.69
CA GLY A 97 11.09 15.90 -4.06
C GLY A 97 12.30 15.25 -3.41
N GLU A 98 13.47 15.91 -3.45
CA GLU A 98 14.71 15.42 -2.86
C GLU A 98 14.61 15.32 -1.32
N ALA A 99 14.01 16.30 -0.65
CA ALA A 99 13.80 16.27 0.80
C ALA A 99 12.85 15.13 1.22
N SER A 100 11.78 14.92 0.47
CA SER A 100 10.86 13.80 0.72
C SER A 100 11.50 12.44 0.43
N ASP A 101 12.34 12.36 -0.59
CA ASP A 101 13.03 11.11 -0.95
C ASP A 101 14.10 10.75 0.09
N SER A 102 14.92 11.71 0.53
CA SER A 102 15.94 11.49 1.58
C SER A 102 15.30 10.98 2.89
N PHE A 103 14.14 11.53 3.27
CA PHE A 103 13.40 11.07 4.45
C PHE A 103 12.90 9.63 4.29
N LYS A 104 12.23 9.30 3.19
CA LYS A 104 11.76 7.94 2.92
C LYS A 104 12.89 6.92 2.92
N ARG A 105 14.05 7.27 2.36
CA ARG A 105 15.24 6.41 2.33
C ARG A 105 15.83 6.21 3.72
N ALA A 106 15.90 7.27 4.54
CA ALA A 106 16.32 7.15 5.93
C ALA A 106 15.39 6.23 6.75
N CYS A 107 14.07 6.29 6.50
CA CYS A 107 13.08 5.40 7.10
C CYS A 107 13.23 3.94 6.63
N VAL A 108 13.59 3.70 5.37
CA VAL A 108 13.95 2.34 4.90
C VAL A 108 15.17 1.80 5.66
N ASN A 109 16.14 2.64 6.00
CA ASN A 109 17.30 2.23 6.82
C ASN A 109 16.90 1.88 8.26
N LEU A 110 15.79 2.40 8.78
CA LEU A 110 15.18 1.97 10.05
C LEU A 110 14.36 0.69 9.92
N GLY A 111 13.94 0.29 8.72
CA GLY A 111 13.16 -0.92 8.45
C GLY A 111 11.77 -0.69 7.88
N ILE A 112 11.32 0.55 7.71
CA ILE A 112 9.99 0.88 7.20
C ILE A 112 9.92 0.67 5.70
N GLY A 113 8.99 -0.17 5.24
CA GLY A 113 8.69 -0.38 3.83
C GLY A 113 9.79 -1.13 3.05
N ARG A 114 10.71 -1.83 3.71
CA ARG A 114 11.72 -2.67 3.05
C ARG A 114 11.12 -3.76 2.18
N GLU A 115 9.96 -4.25 2.55
CA GLU A 115 9.19 -5.25 1.81
C GLU A 115 8.91 -4.83 0.37
N LEU A 116 8.78 -3.55 0.08
CA LEU A 116 8.53 -3.05 -1.29
C LEU A 116 9.67 -3.39 -2.26
N TYR A 117 10.90 -3.54 -1.76
CA TYR A 117 12.06 -3.95 -2.56
C TYR A 117 12.05 -5.44 -2.92
N THR A 118 11.15 -6.23 -2.33
CA THR A 118 10.95 -7.65 -2.65
C THR A 118 9.85 -7.87 -3.68
N ALA A 119 9.26 -6.78 -4.20
CA ALA A 119 8.20 -6.86 -5.19
C ALA A 119 8.66 -7.65 -6.43
N PRO A 120 7.83 -8.56 -6.94
CA PRO A 120 8.12 -9.21 -8.21
C PRO A 120 8.12 -8.19 -9.34
N SER A 121 8.74 -8.53 -10.47
CA SER A 121 8.62 -7.73 -11.68
C SER A 121 7.17 -7.73 -12.16
N MET A 122 6.50 -6.60 -12.02
CA MET A 122 5.10 -6.45 -12.39
C MET A 122 4.99 -5.85 -13.76
N PHE A 123 4.66 -6.69 -14.72
CA PHE A 123 4.57 -6.38 -16.13
C PHE A 123 3.13 -6.62 -16.59
N ILE A 124 2.45 -5.58 -17.06
CA ILE A 124 1.04 -5.65 -17.44
C ILE A 124 0.83 -5.13 -18.85
N GLU A 125 -0.05 -5.78 -19.63
CA GLU A 125 -0.48 -5.30 -20.93
C GLU A 125 -1.38 -4.06 -20.75
N LEU A 126 -1.11 -3.01 -21.52
CA LEU A 126 -1.94 -1.81 -21.59
C LEU A 126 -2.96 -1.96 -22.71
N ARG A 127 -4.18 -1.50 -22.47
CA ARG A 127 -5.22 -1.43 -23.50
C ARG A 127 -4.86 -0.35 -24.54
N ALA A 128 -5.41 -0.47 -25.73
CA ALA A 128 -5.14 0.46 -26.83
C ALA A 128 -5.45 1.94 -26.50
N ASP A 129 -6.42 2.18 -25.61
CA ASP A 129 -6.81 3.50 -25.14
C ASP A 129 -5.98 4.02 -23.95
N GLU A 130 -5.18 3.17 -23.31
CA GLU A 130 -4.38 3.49 -22.12
C GLU A 130 -2.99 4.05 -22.42
N ALA A 131 -2.49 3.83 -23.65
CA ALA A 131 -1.17 4.27 -24.07
C ALA A 131 -1.20 4.98 -25.42
N THR A 132 -0.20 5.82 -25.65
CA THR A 132 0.07 6.44 -26.95
C THR A 132 1.51 6.17 -27.32
N GLU A 133 1.76 5.94 -28.62
CA GLU A 133 3.12 5.84 -29.14
C GLU A 133 3.86 7.17 -28.92
N ASN A 134 5.07 7.11 -28.43
CA ASN A 134 5.90 8.25 -28.06
C ASN A 134 7.32 8.12 -28.65
N GLY A 135 7.37 7.89 -29.96
CA GLY A 135 8.62 7.74 -30.71
C GLY A 135 9.25 6.34 -30.57
N VAL A 136 10.51 6.26 -30.92
CA VAL A 136 11.31 5.03 -30.86
C VAL A 136 12.54 5.20 -29.98
N ASP A 137 13.06 4.11 -29.44
CA ASP A 137 14.33 4.13 -28.73
C ASP A 137 15.52 4.09 -29.71
N LYS A 138 16.74 4.14 -29.17
CA LYS A 138 17.97 4.07 -29.97
C LYS A 138 18.18 2.74 -30.72
N TYR A 139 17.36 1.73 -30.43
CA TYR A 139 17.39 0.41 -31.05
C TYR A 139 16.24 0.20 -32.03
N GLY A 140 15.37 1.22 -32.23
CA GLY A 140 14.21 1.16 -33.11
C GLY A 140 12.94 0.59 -32.47
N ASN A 141 12.94 0.27 -31.18
CA ASN A 141 11.74 -0.20 -30.49
C ASN A 141 10.81 0.96 -30.19
N LYS A 142 9.51 0.73 -30.35
CA LYS A 142 8.51 1.74 -30.04
C LYS A 142 8.47 2.05 -28.55
N LYS A 143 8.49 3.33 -28.22
CA LYS A 143 8.23 3.83 -26.89
C LYS A 143 6.76 4.18 -26.74
N TYR A 144 6.23 3.97 -25.56
CA TYR A 144 4.87 4.33 -25.21
C TYR A 144 4.84 5.26 -24.00
N LYS A 145 3.80 6.08 -23.96
CA LYS A 145 3.47 6.91 -22.80
C LYS A 145 2.08 6.54 -22.33
N CYS A 146 1.94 6.18 -21.05
CA CYS A 146 0.63 6.00 -20.43
C CYS A 146 -0.12 7.32 -20.40
N LYS A 147 -1.41 7.28 -20.66
CA LYS A 147 -2.29 8.42 -20.49
C LYS A 147 -2.43 8.78 -19.02
N SER A 148 -2.60 10.06 -18.73
CA SER A 148 -2.64 10.60 -17.36
C SER A 148 -3.76 10.03 -16.47
N TRP A 149 -4.82 9.51 -17.06
CA TRP A 149 -5.94 8.90 -16.35
C TRP A 149 -5.71 7.43 -15.96
N VAL A 150 -4.66 6.79 -16.49
CA VAL A 150 -4.31 5.40 -16.15
C VAL A 150 -3.75 5.37 -14.74
N SER A 151 -4.43 4.68 -13.86
CA SER A 151 -4.01 4.51 -12.47
C SER A 151 -4.28 3.10 -11.98
N PHE A 152 -3.47 2.67 -11.04
CA PHE A 152 -3.51 1.34 -10.45
C PHE A 152 -3.51 1.45 -8.93
N LYS A 153 -4.14 0.46 -8.25
CA LYS A 153 -4.17 0.36 -6.79
C LYS A 153 -3.87 -1.06 -6.36
N VAL A 154 -3.17 -1.19 -5.25
CA VAL A 154 -3.06 -2.47 -4.53
C VAL A 154 -4.37 -2.71 -3.79
N THR A 155 -4.96 -3.89 -3.95
CA THR A 155 -6.18 -4.28 -3.22
C THR A 155 -5.94 -5.44 -2.27
N ASN A 156 -4.92 -6.25 -2.52
CA ASN A 156 -4.49 -7.30 -1.62
C ASN A 156 -2.97 -7.45 -1.69
N ILE A 157 -2.35 -7.73 -0.55
CA ILE A 157 -0.95 -8.06 -0.43
C ILE A 157 -0.74 -9.05 0.71
N GLU A 158 0.09 -10.04 0.48
CA GLU A 158 0.48 -11.02 1.49
C GLU A 158 2.00 -11.06 1.59
N TYR A 159 2.50 -11.23 2.80
CA TYR A 159 3.91 -11.32 3.10
C TYR A 159 4.26 -12.70 3.64
N ASP A 160 5.47 -13.14 3.39
CA ASP A 160 6.03 -14.35 3.99
C ASP A 160 6.64 -14.04 5.38
N GLU A 161 7.15 -15.08 6.06
CA GLU A 161 7.79 -14.96 7.36
C GLU A 161 9.04 -14.05 7.35
N LYS A 162 9.64 -13.84 6.20
CA LYS A 162 10.79 -12.94 5.99
C LYS A 162 10.36 -11.54 5.59
N ARG A 163 9.04 -11.27 5.60
CA ARG A 163 8.43 -10.01 5.17
C ARG A 163 8.59 -9.70 3.68
N SER A 164 8.91 -10.70 2.86
CA SER A 164 8.90 -10.54 1.42
C SER A 164 7.48 -10.64 0.87
N ILE A 165 7.18 -9.91 -0.19
CA ILE A 165 5.87 -9.96 -0.84
C ILE A 165 5.69 -11.36 -1.44
N LYS A 166 4.74 -12.13 -0.88
CA LYS A 166 4.37 -13.46 -1.32
C LYS A 166 3.34 -13.41 -2.44
N SER A 167 2.35 -12.55 -2.32
CA SER A 167 1.34 -12.31 -3.33
C SER A 167 0.89 -10.85 -3.31
N ILE A 168 0.48 -10.33 -4.46
CA ILE A 168 -0.06 -8.99 -4.59
C ILE A 168 -1.13 -8.95 -5.69
N THR A 169 -2.21 -8.23 -5.43
CA THR A 169 -3.26 -7.98 -6.41
C THR A 169 -3.36 -6.49 -6.72
N ILE A 170 -3.24 -6.16 -8.00
CA ILE A 170 -3.34 -4.78 -8.48
C ILE A 170 -4.54 -4.67 -9.41
N VAL A 171 -5.35 -3.64 -9.20
CA VAL A 171 -6.53 -3.32 -10.01
C VAL A 171 -6.36 -1.97 -10.71
N ASP A 172 -7.09 -1.79 -11.81
CA ASP A 172 -7.24 -0.49 -12.46
C ASP A 172 -8.29 0.38 -11.72
N ARG A 173 -8.46 1.62 -12.16
CA ARG A 173 -9.43 2.57 -11.60
C ARG A 173 -10.87 2.08 -11.58
N ASN A 174 -11.22 1.10 -12.43
CA ASN A 174 -12.56 0.50 -12.53
C ASN A 174 -12.70 -0.76 -11.67
N GLY A 175 -11.64 -1.16 -10.93
CA GLY A 175 -11.63 -2.34 -10.10
C GLY A 175 -11.32 -3.64 -10.83
N ASN A 176 -10.94 -3.59 -12.12
CA ASN A 176 -10.53 -4.80 -12.85
C ASN A 176 -9.13 -5.22 -12.45
N VAL A 177 -8.95 -6.51 -12.16
CA VAL A 177 -7.62 -7.07 -11.84
C VAL A 177 -6.70 -6.96 -13.06
N ARG A 178 -5.54 -6.36 -12.85
CA ARG A 178 -4.50 -6.18 -13.87
C ARG A 178 -3.23 -6.98 -13.56
N TYR A 179 -3.00 -7.29 -12.28
CA TYR A 179 -1.93 -8.14 -11.84
C TYR A 179 -2.37 -8.98 -10.63
N PRO A 180 -2.07 -10.29 -10.57
CA PRO A 180 -1.40 -11.08 -11.60
C PRO A 180 -2.25 -11.20 -12.88
N GLN A 181 -1.58 -11.26 -14.01
CA GLN A 181 -2.28 -11.58 -15.25
C GLN A 181 -2.65 -13.06 -15.24
N ASN A 182 -3.93 -13.39 -15.21
CA ASN A 182 -4.39 -14.74 -15.44
C ASN A 182 -4.10 -15.11 -16.91
N SER A 183 -3.22 -16.07 -17.12
CA SER A 183 -2.83 -16.58 -18.45
C SER A 183 -3.97 -17.36 -19.16
N SER A 184 -5.21 -17.23 -18.73
CA SER A 184 -6.38 -17.88 -19.29
C SER A 184 -7.58 -16.95 -19.32
N THR A 185 -7.53 -15.93 -20.19
CA THR A 185 -8.78 -15.36 -20.70
C THR A 185 -8.55 -14.92 -22.14
N GLN A 186 -8.78 -15.85 -23.07
CA GLN A 186 -9.08 -15.51 -24.46
C GLN A 186 -10.30 -14.58 -24.47
N TYR A 187 -10.11 -13.38 -24.97
CA TYR A 187 -11.21 -12.49 -25.31
C TYR A 187 -12.04 -13.16 -26.41
N ARG A 188 -13.15 -13.76 -26.01
CA ARG A 188 -14.23 -14.11 -26.93
C ARG A 188 -15.32 -13.07 -26.75
N SER A 189 -15.34 -12.10 -27.66
CA SER A 189 -16.52 -11.29 -27.88
C SER A 189 -17.65 -12.21 -28.39
N THR A 190 -18.62 -12.47 -27.55
CA THR A 190 -19.91 -13.01 -27.98
C THR A 190 -20.99 -12.34 -27.14
N THR A 191 -21.72 -11.50 -27.78
CA THR A 191 -23.02 -10.97 -27.37
C THR A 191 -23.97 -12.15 -27.15
N GLN A 192 -24.32 -12.45 -25.91
CA GLN A 192 -25.60 -13.09 -25.57
C GLN A 192 -25.97 -12.77 -24.12
N SER A 193 -27.12 -12.14 -24.00
CA SER A 193 -27.85 -11.83 -22.79
C SER A 193 -28.22 -13.09 -22.01
N THR A 194 -27.80 -13.20 -20.75
CA THR A 194 -28.54 -13.92 -19.73
C THR A 194 -28.24 -13.28 -18.37
N THR A 195 -29.30 -12.91 -17.70
CA THR A 195 -29.41 -12.37 -16.35
C THR A 195 -28.76 -13.27 -15.30
N ALA A 196 -27.63 -12.80 -14.73
CA ALA A 196 -27.11 -13.30 -13.46
C ALA A 196 -26.53 -12.09 -12.69
N SER A 197 -27.00 -11.90 -11.48
CA SER A 197 -26.58 -10.85 -10.55
C SER A 197 -25.06 -10.85 -10.33
N PRO A 198 -24.41 -9.68 -10.22
CA PRO A 198 -22.95 -9.60 -10.02
C PRO A 198 -22.62 -10.08 -8.60
N GLN A 199 -21.88 -11.18 -8.51
CA GLN A 199 -21.18 -11.54 -7.27
C GLN A 199 -20.08 -10.51 -6.99
N LYS A 200 -20.17 -9.86 -5.81
CA LYS A 200 -19.14 -8.97 -5.27
C LYS A 200 -17.82 -9.72 -5.16
N PRO A 201 -16.66 -9.06 -5.42
CA PRO A 201 -15.34 -9.66 -5.22
C PRO A 201 -15.19 -10.09 -3.76
N GLN A 202 -14.79 -11.34 -3.54
CA GLN A 202 -14.51 -11.87 -2.20
C GLN A 202 -13.22 -11.21 -1.68
N ILE A 203 -13.38 -10.25 -0.79
CA ILE A 203 -12.31 -9.74 0.07
C ILE A 203 -11.96 -10.88 1.03
N ASN A 204 -10.67 -11.16 1.20
CA ASN A 204 -10.21 -12.14 2.18
C ASN A 204 -10.46 -11.57 3.58
N ARG A 205 -11.65 -11.83 4.12
CA ARG A 205 -12.11 -11.27 5.40
C ARG A 205 -11.49 -12.07 6.55
N LYS A 206 -11.02 -11.37 7.56
CA LYS A 206 -10.59 -12.01 8.82
C LYS A 206 -11.81 -12.61 9.52
N SER A 207 -11.63 -13.76 10.18
CA SER A 207 -12.67 -14.32 11.03
C SER A 207 -12.73 -13.51 12.33
N LEU A 208 -13.90 -12.96 12.65
CA LEU A 208 -14.22 -12.35 13.93
C LEU A 208 -15.13 -13.30 14.69
N THR A 209 -14.68 -13.75 15.87
CA THR A 209 -15.40 -14.71 16.69
C THR A 209 -15.75 -14.13 18.06
N LEU A 210 -16.73 -14.70 18.75
CA LEU A 210 -17.06 -14.31 20.13
C LEU A 210 -15.85 -14.43 21.06
N GLU A 211 -14.98 -15.42 20.82
CA GLU A 211 -13.76 -15.62 21.60
C GLU A 211 -12.78 -14.47 21.41
N SER A 212 -12.60 -13.96 20.19
CA SER A 212 -11.76 -12.80 19.92
C SER A 212 -12.29 -11.50 20.54
N LEU A 213 -13.60 -11.40 20.81
CA LEU A 213 -14.20 -10.26 21.54
C LEU A 213 -13.99 -10.34 23.06
N MET A 214 -13.45 -11.42 23.58
CA MET A 214 -13.10 -11.57 25.01
C MET A 214 -11.67 -11.09 25.32
N ASP A 215 -10.84 -10.90 24.30
CA ASP A 215 -9.53 -10.26 24.44
C ASP A 215 -9.72 -8.74 24.47
N GLU A 216 -9.48 -8.15 25.63
CA GLU A 216 -9.73 -6.73 25.89
C GLU A 216 -8.84 -5.81 25.06
N GLU A 217 -7.58 -6.17 24.83
CA GLU A 217 -6.64 -5.39 24.02
C GLU A 217 -7.04 -5.43 22.54
N TYR A 218 -7.38 -6.63 22.02
CA TYR A 218 -7.90 -6.79 20.67
C TYR A 218 -9.21 -6.03 20.46
N LEU A 219 -10.15 -6.12 21.40
CA LEU A 219 -11.44 -5.46 21.34
C LEU A 219 -11.31 -3.94 21.33
N ASN A 220 -10.47 -3.38 22.18
CA ASN A 220 -10.22 -1.93 22.24
C ASN A 220 -9.57 -1.44 20.93
N GLY A 221 -8.62 -2.17 20.38
CA GLY A 221 -8.03 -1.86 19.08
C GLY A 221 -9.05 -1.92 17.95
N LEU A 222 -9.90 -2.96 17.92
CA LEU A 222 -10.94 -3.12 16.90
C LEU A 222 -12.02 -2.04 16.99
N THR A 223 -12.49 -1.67 18.18
CA THR A 223 -13.51 -0.63 18.34
C THR A 223 -12.99 0.74 17.94
N ALA A 224 -11.75 1.10 18.31
CA ALA A 224 -11.10 2.33 17.86
C ALA A 224 -10.94 2.38 16.33
N TRP A 225 -10.47 1.29 15.72
CA TRP A 225 -10.30 1.17 14.28
C TRP A 225 -11.63 1.28 13.51
N VAL A 226 -12.72 0.71 14.04
CA VAL A 226 -14.07 0.84 13.46
C VAL A 226 -14.57 2.27 13.62
N HIS A 227 -14.33 2.91 14.77
CA HIS A 227 -14.77 4.26 15.04
C HIS A 227 -14.23 5.29 14.04
N GLU A 228 -12.97 5.20 13.69
CA GLU A 228 -12.35 6.05 12.67
C GLU A 228 -13.03 5.94 11.29
N ARG A 229 -13.65 4.80 11.00
CA ARG A 229 -14.29 4.52 9.70
C ARG A 229 -15.78 4.84 9.66
N VAL A 230 -16.41 4.89 10.82
CA VAL A 230 -17.84 5.22 10.96
C VAL A 230 -18.11 6.73 10.89
N VAL A 231 -17.11 7.57 11.20
CA VAL A 231 -17.23 9.06 11.25
C VAL A 231 -17.75 9.70 9.94
N ASN A 232 -17.73 9.00 8.82
CA ASN A 232 -18.23 9.48 7.53
C ASN A 232 -19.64 8.98 7.16
N GLY A 233 -20.45 8.56 8.14
CA GLY A 233 -21.83 8.12 7.91
C GLY A 233 -21.97 6.65 7.47
N THR A 234 -20.88 5.88 7.46
CA THR A 234 -20.90 4.45 7.24
C THR A 234 -21.40 3.74 8.50
N LYS A 235 -22.26 2.74 8.37
CA LYS A 235 -22.75 1.98 9.53
C LYS A 235 -21.67 1.02 10.04
N VAL A 236 -21.66 0.76 11.36
CA VAL A 236 -20.73 -0.20 12.01
C VAL A 236 -20.77 -1.58 11.35
N GLU A 237 -21.99 -2.08 11.07
CA GLU A 237 -22.16 -3.36 10.39
C GLU A 237 -21.53 -3.40 8.98
N ASP A 238 -21.58 -2.31 8.24
CA ASP A 238 -21.01 -2.25 6.88
C ASP A 238 -19.49 -2.27 6.95
N VAL A 239 -18.89 -1.60 7.94
CA VAL A 239 -17.43 -1.65 8.18
C VAL A 239 -17.02 -3.07 8.55
N ILE A 240 -17.66 -3.69 9.54
CA ILE A 240 -17.33 -5.06 9.96
C ILE A 240 -17.52 -6.05 8.81
N ASN A 241 -18.68 -6.03 8.13
CA ASN A 241 -18.96 -6.94 7.04
C ASN A 241 -18.06 -6.75 5.79
N THR A 242 -17.39 -5.63 5.67
CA THR A 242 -16.40 -5.40 4.61
C THR A 242 -15.11 -6.13 4.89
N TYR A 243 -14.62 -6.13 6.13
CA TYR A 243 -13.28 -6.60 6.49
C TYR A 243 -13.25 -7.90 7.28
N TYR A 244 -14.41 -8.33 7.84
CA TYR A 244 -14.51 -9.52 8.68
C TYR A 244 -15.62 -10.47 8.21
N ILE A 245 -15.41 -11.77 8.50
CA ILE A 245 -16.44 -12.80 8.46
C ILE A 245 -16.82 -13.07 9.90
N CYS A 246 -18.08 -12.84 10.27
CA CYS A 246 -18.62 -13.15 11.59
C CYS A 246 -20.06 -13.61 11.46
N ASP A 247 -20.52 -14.38 12.45
CA ASP A 247 -21.94 -14.73 12.61
C ASP A 247 -22.74 -13.53 13.16
N ALA A 248 -24.07 -13.67 13.12
CA ALA A 248 -24.99 -12.62 13.55
C ALA A 248 -24.85 -12.29 15.05
N ASP A 249 -24.53 -13.29 15.87
CA ASP A 249 -24.40 -13.13 17.32
C ASP A 249 -23.11 -12.36 17.66
N THR A 250 -22.01 -12.70 17.02
CA THR A 250 -20.73 -11.98 17.15
C THR A 250 -20.86 -10.51 16.69
N LEU A 251 -21.52 -10.26 15.55
CA LEU A 251 -21.76 -8.91 15.06
C LEU A 251 -22.64 -8.11 16.02
N SER A 252 -23.71 -8.70 16.53
CA SER A 252 -24.62 -8.08 17.50
C SER A 252 -23.90 -7.73 18.79
N LYS A 253 -23.08 -8.64 19.30
CA LYS A 253 -22.26 -8.43 20.51
C LYS A 253 -21.26 -7.30 20.31
N PHE A 254 -20.54 -7.30 19.21
CA PHE A 254 -19.59 -6.22 18.87
C PHE A 254 -20.30 -4.85 18.78
N LYS A 255 -21.43 -4.77 18.07
CA LYS A 255 -22.23 -3.52 17.99
C LYS A 255 -22.65 -3.01 19.35
N SER A 256 -23.08 -3.88 20.24
CA SER A 256 -23.48 -3.49 21.60
C SER A 256 -22.30 -2.92 22.39
N ILE A 257 -21.11 -3.51 22.30
CA ILE A 257 -19.90 -3.01 22.96
C ILE A 257 -19.48 -1.67 22.35
N TYR A 258 -19.45 -1.57 21.01
CA TYR A 258 -19.11 -0.34 20.30
C TYR A 258 -20.02 0.83 20.71
N MET A 259 -21.34 0.61 20.78
CA MET A 259 -22.30 1.63 21.18
C MET A 259 -22.16 2.06 22.64
N LEU A 260 -21.70 1.17 23.53
CA LEU A 260 -21.40 1.53 24.92
C LEU A 260 -20.14 2.39 25.06
N GLN A 261 -19.21 2.25 24.13
CA GLN A 261 -17.91 2.94 24.17
C GLN A 261 -17.93 4.30 23.45
N TYR A 262 -18.79 4.46 22.41
CA TYR A 262 -18.81 5.63 21.51
C TYR A 262 -20.19 6.28 21.33
N ALA A 263 -21.20 5.95 22.17
CA ALA A 263 -22.54 6.55 22.16
C ALA A 263 -22.62 7.88 22.90
#